data_551a3cc2d12da88e0cf976280d06cae6
#
_entry.id   551a3cc2d12da88e0cf976280d06cae6
#
_cell.length_a   1.000
_cell.length_b   1.000
_cell.length_c   1.000
_cell.angle_alpha   90.00
_cell.angle_beta   90.00
_cell.angle_gamma   90.00
#
_symmetry.space_group_name_H-M   'P 1'
#
loop_
_entity.id
_entity.type
_entity.pdbx_description
1 polymer ?
#
loop_
_entity_poly.entity_id
_entity_poly.type
_entity_poly.pdbx_seq_one_letter_code
_entity_poly.pdbx_strand_id
1 'polypeptide(L)'
;DRSPVGTYDYLYNGDAEKWIKFAYGLKARYTMRLINRSTDKQADLNKVLDYVSKSFTSADDEAAYAVYDANNINPFFGYFDSRAGFANSQNLTDKLIERKDPRLERVMLSPTTADKKRVQVTGSADKNLVPAPNGTPEQNMQKYGVSAFVYSNTAPTMLMSYHELKFLQAEALCRLNRTSDAEKALKEAVAAGIANAERSVSSAITYMGSKMVVNSEKMTEETANTYFDNQVKPLFAVNPLKETMIQKYLALWGASGEATE
;
A
#
# COMPACT_ATOMS: atom_id res chain seq x y z
N ASP A 1 10.47 -4.01 30.12
CA ASP A 1 9.40 -4.23 31.12
C ASP A 1 8.06 -4.24 30.41
N ARG A 2 7.42 -5.41 30.31
CA ARG A 2 6.10 -5.50 29.66
C ARG A 2 5.04 -4.93 30.59
N SER A 3 4.33 -3.92 30.14
CA SER A 3 3.19 -3.36 30.86
C SER A 3 2.16 -4.45 31.20
N PRO A 4 1.55 -4.45 32.41
CA PRO A 4 0.47 -5.36 32.75
C PRO A 4 -0.78 -5.23 31.86
N VAL A 5 -0.85 -4.19 31.01
CA VAL A 5 -1.90 -4.02 29.98
C VAL A 5 -1.64 -4.77 28.68
N GLY A 6 -0.56 -5.56 28.58
CA GLY A 6 -0.14 -6.24 27.34
C GLY A 6 -1.25 -7.00 26.60
N THR A 7 -2.10 -7.72 27.31
CA THR A 7 -3.23 -8.48 26.72
C THR A 7 -4.33 -7.60 26.13
N TYR A 8 -4.39 -6.31 26.45
CA TYR A 8 -5.35 -5.33 25.92
C TYR A 8 -4.73 -4.45 24.82
N ASP A 9 -3.41 -4.56 24.62
CA ASP A 9 -2.71 -3.85 23.55
C ASP A 9 -2.68 -4.73 22.28
N TYR A 10 -3.65 -4.52 21.41
CA TYR A 10 -3.79 -5.27 20.16
C TYR A 10 -2.74 -4.88 19.09
N LEU A 11 -1.95 -3.85 19.31
CA LEU A 11 -0.89 -3.45 18.37
C LEU A 11 0.42 -4.16 18.70
N TYR A 12 0.87 -4.08 19.94
CA TYR A 12 2.23 -4.46 20.31
C TYR A 12 2.31 -5.35 21.56
N ASN A 13 1.17 -5.78 22.09
CA ASN A 13 1.13 -6.63 23.29
C ASN A 13 1.95 -6.06 24.47
N GLY A 14 1.89 -4.73 24.65
CA GLY A 14 2.59 -4.02 25.72
C GLY A 14 4.09 -3.77 25.48
N ASP A 15 4.59 -3.95 24.25
CA ASP A 15 5.97 -3.68 23.91
C ASP A 15 6.22 -2.17 23.79
N ALA A 16 6.83 -1.60 24.84
CA ALA A 16 7.10 -0.16 24.91
C ALA A 16 8.10 0.32 23.85
N GLU A 17 9.04 -0.53 23.42
CA GLU A 17 10.02 -0.15 22.39
C GLU A 17 9.34 0.03 21.03
N LYS A 18 8.40 -0.84 20.68
CA LYS A 18 7.60 -0.68 19.45
C LYS A 18 6.70 0.56 19.52
N TRP A 19 6.12 0.87 20.66
CA TRP A 19 5.38 2.11 20.88
C TRP A 19 6.25 3.36 20.67
N ILE A 20 7.50 3.35 21.16
CA ILE A 20 8.46 4.43 20.95
C ILE A 20 8.79 4.57 19.46
N LYS A 21 9.06 3.47 18.76
CA LYS A 21 9.30 3.46 17.31
C LYS A 21 8.10 4.04 16.53
N PHE A 22 6.88 3.64 16.88
CA PHE A 22 5.66 4.19 16.30
C PHE A 22 5.52 5.69 16.55
N ALA A 23 5.78 6.17 17.76
CA ALA A 23 5.77 7.59 18.08
C ALA A 23 6.76 8.40 17.21
N TYR A 24 7.96 7.87 16.96
CA TYR A 24 8.90 8.49 16.03
C TYR A 24 8.40 8.48 14.60
N GLY A 25 7.76 7.41 14.15
CA GLY A 25 7.10 7.35 12.84
C GLY A 25 6.03 8.44 12.68
N LEU A 26 5.16 8.62 13.67
CA LEU A 26 4.17 9.69 13.67
C LEU A 26 4.82 11.09 13.65
N LYS A 27 5.93 11.30 14.38
CA LYS A 27 6.68 12.56 14.30
C LYS A 27 7.21 12.80 12.88
N ALA A 28 7.74 11.79 12.21
CA ALA A 28 8.17 11.90 10.82
C ALA A 28 7.00 12.26 9.89
N ARG A 29 5.87 11.56 9.99
CA ARG A 29 4.65 11.82 9.21
C ARG A 29 4.17 13.26 9.38
N TYR A 30 3.95 13.69 10.60
CA TYR A 30 3.39 15.02 10.85
C TYR A 30 4.38 16.16 10.52
N THR A 31 5.68 15.97 10.70
CA THR A 31 6.68 16.94 10.25
C THR A 31 6.66 17.07 8.72
N MET A 32 6.58 15.94 7.98
CA MET A 32 6.47 15.98 6.53
C MET A 32 5.17 16.64 6.06
N ARG A 33 4.03 16.37 6.68
CA ARG A 33 2.74 17.00 6.35
C ARG A 33 2.76 18.52 6.48
N LEU A 34 3.54 19.04 7.42
CA LEU A 34 3.67 20.48 7.66
C LEU A 34 4.78 21.13 6.82
N ILE A 35 5.49 20.39 5.98
CA ILE A 35 6.68 20.88 5.27
C ILE A 35 6.42 22.12 4.41
N ASN A 36 5.23 22.27 3.85
CA ASN A 36 4.88 23.45 3.04
C ASN A 36 4.65 24.71 3.90
N ARG A 37 4.45 24.56 5.20
CA ARG A 37 4.29 25.66 6.17
C ARG A 37 5.56 25.93 6.99
N SER A 38 6.61 25.14 6.76
CA SER A 38 7.88 25.26 7.48
C SER A 38 8.58 26.56 7.12
N THR A 39 9.15 27.22 8.12
CA THR A 39 10.03 28.37 7.97
C THR A 39 11.47 27.99 7.62
N ASP A 40 11.88 26.77 7.96
CA ASP A 40 13.15 26.16 7.58
C ASP A 40 12.91 24.71 7.11
N LYS A 41 12.60 24.59 5.81
CA LYS A 41 12.31 23.28 5.21
C LYS A 41 13.49 22.32 5.28
N GLN A 42 14.72 22.82 5.19
CA GLN A 42 15.91 21.97 5.25
C GLN A 42 16.08 21.37 6.64
N ALA A 43 15.92 22.17 7.68
CA ALA A 43 15.98 21.67 9.07
C ALA A 43 14.86 20.65 9.35
N ASP A 44 13.63 20.92 8.90
CA ASP A 44 12.50 20.01 9.14
C ASP A 44 12.64 18.72 8.33
N LEU A 45 13.13 18.73 7.10
CA LEU A 45 13.44 17.52 6.34
C LEU A 45 14.53 16.67 7.03
N ASN A 46 15.56 17.30 7.59
CA ASN A 46 16.56 16.57 8.38
C ASN A 46 15.96 15.97 9.68
N LYS A 47 15.01 16.66 10.32
CA LYS A 47 14.25 16.08 11.45
C LYS A 47 13.44 14.85 11.02
N VAL A 48 12.81 14.87 9.83
CA VAL A 48 12.12 13.70 9.29
C VAL A 48 13.08 12.52 9.21
N LEU A 49 14.28 12.71 8.67
CA LEU A 49 15.29 11.64 8.57
C LEU A 49 15.76 11.15 9.94
N ASP A 50 15.95 12.06 10.91
CA ASP A 50 16.27 11.68 12.29
C ASP A 50 15.16 10.85 12.93
N TYR A 51 13.90 11.22 12.75
CA TYR A 51 12.76 10.47 13.27
C TYR A 51 12.62 9.10 12.60
N VAL A 52 12.80 9.02 11.28
CA VAL A 52 12.81 7.76 10.55
C VAL A 52 13.88 6.81 11.09
N SER A 53 15.10 7.30 11.38
CA SER A 53 16.19 6.46 11.91
C SER A 53 15.91 5.87 13.30
N LYS A 54 14.97 6.44 14.05
CA LYS A 54 14.53 6.01 15.39
C LYS A 54 13.21 5.22 15.37
N SER A 55 12.62 5.03 14.19
CA SER A 55 11.33 4.39 13.99
C SER A 55 11.47 2.93 13.54
N PHE A 56 10.53 2.43 12.74
CA PHE A 56 10.48 1.05 12.28
C PHE A 56 11.74 0.63 11.51
N THR A 57 12.26 -0.55 11.83
CA THR A 57 13.40 -1.16 11.15
C THR A 57 12.98 -2.25 10.15
N SER A 58 11.77 -2.78 10.32
CA SER A 58 11.17 -3.77 9.42
C SER A 58 9.64 -3.70 9.52
N ALA A 59 8.95 -4.50 8.70
CA ALA A 59 7.50 -4.68 8.78
C ALA A 59 7.02 -5.27 10.12
N ASP A 60 7.90 -5.92 10.90
CA ASP A 60 7.55 -6.45 12.21
C ASP A 60 7.31 -5.36 13.28
N ASP A 61 7.76 -4.14 13.00
CA ASP A 61 7.55 -2.98 13.86
C ASP A 61 6.28 -2.18 13.50
N GLU A 62 5.57 -2.53 12.42
CA GLU A 62 4.39 -1.80 11.93
C GLU A 62 3.33 -1.61 13.00
N ALA A 63 2.73 -0.42 13.05
CA ALA A 63 1.55 -0.17 13.87
C ALA A 63 0.31 -0.65 13.13
N ALA A 64 -0.08 -1.90 13.37
CA ALA A 64 -1.15 -2.56 12.65
C ALA A 64 -2.13 -3.26 13.60
N TYR A 65 -3.42 -3.03 13.41
CA TYR A 65 -4.44 -3.88 14.00
C TYR A 65 -4.62 -5.12 13.10
N ALA A 66 -4.17 -6.27 13.58
CA ALA A 66 -4.06 -7.50 12.78
C ALA A 66 -4.80 -8.71 13.39
N VAL A 67 -5.69 -8.46 14.35
CA VAL A 67 -6.42 -9.54 15.05
C VAL A 67 -7.76 -9.88 14.39
N TYR A 68 -7.84 -9.74 13.08
CA TYR A 68 -9.02 -10.12 12.32
C TYR A 68 -9.10 -11.63 12.10
N ASP A 69 -10.31 -12.17 12.19
CA ASP A 69 -10.65 -13.59 11.96
C ASP A 69 -12.01 -13.71 11.24
N ALA A 70 -12.57 -14.91 11.21
CA ALA A 70 -13.86 -15.17 10.57
C ALA A 70 -15.06 -14.44 11.23
N ASN A 71 -14.96 -14.09 12.53
CA ASN A 71 -16.02 -13.44 13.31
C ASN A 71 -15.78 -11.94 13.49
N ASN A 72 -14.51 -11.54 13.39
CA ASN A 72 -14.05 -10.16 13.52
C ASN A 72 -13.27 -9.77 12.26
N ILE A 73 -14.00 -9.41 11.21
CA ILE A 73 -13.47 -9.14 9.87
C ILE A 73 -12.95 -7.71 9.73
N ASN A 74 -12.04 -7.51 8.80
CA ASN A 74 -11.56 -6.17 8.43
C ASN A 74 -12.74 -5.27 8.04
N PRO A 75 -12.86 -4.05 8.62
CA PRO A 75 -13.99 -3.14 8.34
C PRO A 75 -14.12 -2.73 6.87
N PHE A 76 -13.02 -2.64 6.13
CA PHE A 76 -13.05 -2.33 4.71
C PHE A 76 -13.75 -3.45 3.91
N PHE A 77 -13.44 -4.70 4.24
CA PHE A 77 -14.14 -5.85 3.68
C PHE A 77 -15.63 -5.83 4.07
N GLY A 78 -15.95 -5.62 5.34
CA GLY A 78 -17.33 -5.56 5.82
C GLY A 78 -18.15 -4.46 5.13
N TYR A 79 -17.54 -3.31 4.87
CA TYR A 79 -18.18 -2.24 4.11
C TYR A 79 -18.43 -2.65 2.65
N PHE A 80 -17.47 -3.29 1.99
CA PHE A 80 -17.61 -3.77 0.62
C PHE A 80 -18.66 -4.87 0.50
N ASP A 81 -18.68 -5.84 1.42
CA ASP A 81 -19.64 -6.96 1.42
C ASP A 81 -21.09 -6.46 1.57
N SER A 82 -21.29 -5.41 2.33
CA SER A 82 -22.62 -4.80 2.53
C SER A 82 -23.04 -3.86 1.38
N ARG A 83 -22.10 -3.38 0.56
CA ARG A 83 -22.35 -2.34 -0.47
C ARG A 83 -21.47 -2.56 -1.70
N ALA A 84 -22.04 -2.95 -2.81
CA ALA A 84 -21.35 -3.15 -4.09
C ALA A 84 -20.93 -1.83 -4.77
N GLY A 85 -20.40 -0.87 -4.01
CA GLY A 85 -20.08 0.49 -4.46
C GLY A 85 -18.63 0.74 -4.86
N PHE A 86 -17.76 -0.29 -4.87
CA PHE A 86 -16.35 -0.14 -5.21
C PHE A 86 -16.04 -0.56 -6.65
N ALA A 87 -15.12 0.15 -7.27
CA ALA A 87 -14.51 -0.20 -8.54
C ALA A 87 -13.08 0.30 -8.61
N ASN A 88 -12.26 -0.31 -9.44
CA ASN A 88 -10.93 0.21 -9.77
C ASN A 88 -11.07 1.48 -10.58
N SER A 89 -10.42 2.57 -10.17
CA SER A 89 -10.44 3.81 -10.94
C SER A 89 -9.53 3.73 -12.18
N GLN A 90 -9.95 4.39 -13.27
CA GLN A 90 -9.15 4.52 -14.48
C GLN A 90 -7.78 5.13 -14.19
N ASN A 91 -7.73 6.21 -13.41
CA ASN A 91 -6.48 6.90 -13.09
C ASN A 91 -5.45 6.02 -12.36
N LEU A 92 -5.89 5.17 -11.42
CA LEU A 92 -5.02 4.21 -10.76
C LEU A 92 -4.54 3.14 -11.75
N THR A 93 -5.47 2.58 -12.53
CA THR A 93 -5.18 1.54 -13.54
C THR A 93 -4.17 2.03 -14.56
N ASP A 94 -4.32 3.25 -15.08
CA ASP A 94 -3.39 3.85 -16.03
C ASP A 94 -1.97 3.94 -15.46
N LYS A 95 -1.81 4.32 -14.18
CA LYS A 95 -0.49 4.39 -13.53
C LYS A 95 0.19 3.02 -13.40
N LEU A 96 -0.59 1.97 -13.14
CA LEU A 96 -0.08 0.60 -13.11
C LEU A 96 0.36 0.14 -14.50
N ILE A 97 -0.45 0.44 -15.54
CA ILE A 97 -0.14 0.10 -16.94
C ILE A 97 1.13 0.82 -17.41
N GLU A 98 1.21 2.14 -17.21
CA GLU A 98 2.35 2.97 -17.61
C GLU A 98 3.68 2.46 -17.04
N ARG A 99 3.63 1.83 -15.86
CA ARG A 99 4.79 1.33 -15.14
C ARG A 99 5.02 -0.16 -15.28
N LYS A 100 4.17 -0.88 -16.00
CA LYS A 100 4.16 -2.34 -16.04
C LYS A 100 4.26 -2.93 -14.63
N ASP A 101 3.46 -2.36 -13.73
CA ASP A 101 3.47 -2.68 -12.31
C ASP A 101 2.89 -4.08 -12.07
N PRO A 102 3.58 -4.98 -11.33
CA PRO A 102 3.12 -6.35 -11.12
C PRO A 102 1.79 -6.42 -10.36
N ARG A 103 1.41 -5.37 -9.64
CA ARG A 103 0.10 -5.28 -8.97
C ARG A 103 -1.06 -5.23 -9.97
N LEU A 104 -0.83 -4.85 -11.24
CA LEU A 104 -1.89 -4.86 -12.25
C LEU A 104 -2.52 -6.26 -12.37
N GLU A 105 -1.69 -7.26 -12.65
CA GLU A 105 -2.17 -8.63 -12.86
C GLU A 105 -2.52 -9.35 -11.54
N ARG A 106 -1.79 -9.04 -10.49
CA ARG A 106 -1.97 -9.70 -9.20
C ARG A 106 -3.20 -9.22 -8.44
N VAL A 107 -3.56 -7.94 -8.56
CA VAL A 107 -4.58 -7.28 -7.73
C VAL A 107 -5.87 -6.99 -8.49
N MET A 108 -5.79 -6.66 -9.79
CA MET A 108 -6.99 -6.27 -10.54
C MET A 108 -7.83 -7.49 -10.92
N LEU A 109 -9.13 -7.38 -10.66
CA LEU A 109 -10.12 -8.41 -10.96
C LEU A 109 -11.15 -7.90 -11.97
N SER A 110 -11.65 -8.82 -12.80
CA SER A 110 -12.75 -8.58 -13.74
C SER A 110 -14.02 -8.06 -13.05
N PRO A 111 -14.99 -7.52 -13.79
CA PRO A 111 -16.38 -7.53 -13.37
C PRO A 111 -16.82 -8.94 -12.95
N THR A 112 -17.93 -9.05 -12.20
CA THR A 112 -18.48 -10.35 -11.84
C THR A 112 -18.95 -11.08 -13.11
N THR A 113 -18.46 -12.30 -13.30
CA THR A 113 -18.86 -13.16 -14.43
C THR A 113 -20.26 -13.74 -14.22
N ALA A 114 -20.83 -14.33 -15.27
CA ALA A 114 -22.16 -14.96 -15.21
C ALA A 114 -22.25 -16.11 -14.16
N ASP A 115 -21.16 -16.83 -13.96
CA ASP A 115 -21.01 -17.88 -12.95
C ASP A 115 -20.59 -17.33 -11.56
N LYS A 116 -20.74 -16.03 -11.37
CA LYS A 116 -20.44 -15.29 -10.10
C LYS A 116 -19.01 -15.40 -9.62
N LYS A 117 -18.06 -15.49 -10.54
CA LYS A 117 -16.63 -15.46 -10.27
C LYS A 117 -16.02 -14.10 -10.57
N ARG A 118 -14.84 -13.89 -10.04
CA ARG A 118 -13.91 -12.81 -10.43
C ARG A 118 -12.66 -13.46 -11.02
N VAL A 119 -12.13 -12.86 -12.08
CA VAL A 119 -10.94 -13.36 -12.79
C VAL A 119 -9.83 -12.32 -12.65
N GLN A 120 -8.64 -12.72 -12.23
CA GLN A 120 -7.48 -11.83 -12.28
C GLN A 120 -7.19 -11.47 -13.74
N VAL A 121 -6.90 -10.20 -14.00
CA VAL A 121 -6.50 -9.74 -15.34
C VAL A 121 -5.12 -10.29 -15.70
N THR A 122 -4.86 -10.47 -16.98
CA THR A 122 -3.62 -11.05 -17.52
C THR A 122 -2.73 -10.01 -18.23
N GLY A 123 -3.01 -8.73 -18.01
CA GLY A 123 -2.25 -7.62 -18.57
C GLY A 123 -3.12 -6.45 -19.02
N SER A 124 -2.48 -5.44 -19.57
CA SER A 124 -3.15 -4.19 -19.99
C SER A 124 -4.09 -4.35 -21.18
N ALA A 125 -3.93 -5.40 -22.00
CA ALA A 125 -4.78 -5.70 -23.14
C ALA A 125 -5.90 -6.69 -22.81
N ASP A 126 -6.03 -7.13 -21.56
CA ASP A 126 -7.07 -8.08 -21.15
C ASP A 126 -8.44 -7.40 -21.20
N LYS A 127 -9.39 -8.01 -21.94
CA LYS A 127 -10.79 -7.56 -22.01
C LYS A 127 -11.51 -7.54 -20.65
N ASN A 128 -10.98 -8.26 -19.66
CA ASN A 128 -11.47 -8.30 -18.29
C ASN A 128 -11.01 -7.10 -17.46
N LEU A 129 -10.04 -6.32 -17.95
CA LEU A 129 -9.61 -5.08 -17.33
C LEU A 129 -10.60 -3.96 -17.66
N VAL A 130 -11.57 -3.77 -16.78
CA VAL A 130 -12.67 -2.80 -16.97
C VAL A 130 -12.67 -1.81 -15.80
N PRO A 131 -11.78 -0.81 -15.80
CA PRO A 131 -11.76 0.22 -14.75
C PRO A 131 -12.93 1.20 -14.92
N ALA A 132 -13.35 1.80 -13.82
CA ALA A 132 -14.36 2.86 -13.83
C ALA A 132 -13.75 4.18 -14.29
N PRO A 133 -14.34 4.89 -15.25
CA PRO A 133 -13.92 6.24 -15.63
C PRO A 133 -14.01 7.20 -14.44
N ASN A 134 -13.08 8.16 -14.38
CA ASN A 134 -13.08 9.15 -13.32
C ASN A 134 -14.36 10.02 -13.39
N GLY A 135 -14.94 10.30 -12.22
CA GLY A 135 -16.16 11.11 -12.13
C GLY A 135 -17.43 10.42 -12.60
N THR A 136 -17.44 9.10 -12.71
CA THR A 136 -18.63 8.32 -13.10
C THR A 136 -19.70 8.41 -12.02
N PRO A 137 -20.90 8.94 -12.31
CA PRO A 137 -21.96 9.10 -11.31
C PRO A 137 -22.80 7.82 -11.08
N GLU A 138 -22.35 6.68 -11.56
CA GLU A 138 -23.13 5.45 -11.55
C GLU A 138 -23.19 4.80 -10.17
N GLN A 139 -24.39 4.42 -9.76
CA GLN A 139 -24.61 3.68 -8.52
C GLN A 139 -24.29 2.19 -8.68
N ASN A 140 -24.46 1.62 -9.86
CA ASN A 140 -24.14 0.21 -10.13
C ASN A 140 -22.69 0.07 -10.60
N MET A 141 -21.77 -0.13 -9.64
CA MET A 141 -20.36 -0.33 -9.93
C MET A 141 -20.00 -1.78 -10.32
N GLN A 142 -20.96 -2.72 -10.27
CA GLN A 142 -20.70 -4.16 -10.56
C GLN A 142 -20.26 -4.44 -12.00
N LYS A 143 -20.52 -3.55 -12.92
CA LYS A 143 -20.05 -3.64 -14.31
C LYS A 143 -18.56 -3.37 -14.47
N TYR A 144 -17.91 -2.85 -13.45
CA TYR A 144 -16.48 -2.58 -13.43
C TYR A 144 -15.70 -3.64 -12.66
N GLY A 145 -14.42 -3.72 -12.96
CA GLY A 145 -13.47 -4.49 -12.18
C GLY A 145 -13.24 -3.89 -10.79
N VAL A 146 -12.83 -4.73 -9.86
CA VAL A 146 -12.47 -4.34 -8.49
C VAL A 146 -11.05 -4.80 -8.17
N SER A 147 -10.48 -4.30 -7.09
CA SER A 147 -9.24 -4.86 -6.56
C SER A 147 -9.51 -6.10 -5.70
N ALA A 148 -8.59 -7.05 -5.68
CA ALA A 148 -8.62 -8.19 -4.77
C ALA A 148 -8.66 -7.75 -3.30
N PHE A 149 -8.16 -6.56 -2.98
CA PHE A 149 -8.14 -6.02 -1.62
C PHE A 149 -9.52 -5.94 -0.96
N VAL A 150 -10.58 -5.74 -1.75
CA VAL A 150 -11.96 -5.71 -1.21
C VAL A 150 -12.43 -7.06 -0.66
N TYR A 151 -11.72 -8.14 -0.96
CA TYR A 151 -11.98 -9.48 -0.46
C TYR A 151 -11.00 -9.91 0.64
N SER A 152 -10.14 -9.03 1.11
CA SER A 152 -9.11 -9.33 2.11
C SER A 152 -9.69 -9.21 3.53
N ASN A 153 -10.52 -10.16 3.92
CA ASN A 153 -11.27 -10.14 5.17
C ASN A 153 -10.41 -10.15 6.45
N THR A 154 -9.16 -10.62 6.35
CA THR A 154 -8.20 -10.69 7.47
C THR A 154 -6.98 -9.79 7.27
N ALA A 155 -6.96 -8.94 6.23
CA ALA A 155 -5.85 -8.00 6.05
C ALA A 155 -5.79 -7.01 7.22
N PRO A 156 -4.59 -6.69 7.75
CA PRO A 156 -4.44 -5.76 8.86
C PRO A 156 -4.85 -4.33 8.49
N THR A 157 -5.41 -3.60 9.45
CA THR A 157 -5.59 -2.15 9.32
C THR A 157 -4.35 -1.45 9.84
N MET A 158 -3.68 -0.69 8.97
CA MET A 158 -2.45 0.00 9.30
C MET A 158 -2.74 1.38 9.93
N LEU A 159 -2.20 1.62 11.11
CA LEU A 159 -2.07 2.97 11.67
C LEU A 159 -0.84 3.66 11.09
N MET A 160 0.22 2.89 10.89
CA MET A 160 1.41 3.29 10.16
C MET A 160 2.18 2.04 9.70
N SER A 161 2.49 1.97 8.42
CA SER A 161 3.24 0.86 7.83
C SER A 161 4.74 1.18 7.71
N TYR A 162 5.53 0.13 7.53
CA TYR A 162 6.95 0.26 7.23
C TYR A 162 7.17 0.91 5.84
N HIS A 163 6.36 0.54 4.86
CA HIS A 163 6.49 1.15 3.53
C HIS A 163 6.15 2.65 3.55
N GLU A 164 5.14 3.10 4.31
CA GLU A 164 4.88 4.54 4.48
C GLU A 164 6.11 5.26 5.04
N LEU A 165 6.70 4.71 6.11
CA LEU A 165 7.90 5.28 6.73
C LEU A 165 9.06 5.42 5.72
N LYS A 166 9.30 4.38 4.91
CA LYS A 166 10.35 4.38 3.88
C LYS A 166 10.05 5.38 2.75
N PHE A 167 8.78 5.58 2.39
CA PHE A 167 8.39 6.63 1.45
C PHE A 167 8.60 8.03 2.02
N LEU A 168 8.35 8.26 3.32
CA LEU A 168 8.69 9.53 3.97
C LEU A 168 10.20 9.79 3.93
N GLN A 169 11.01 8.75 4.15
CA GLN A 169 12.47 8.83 4.01
C GLN A 169 12.89 9.21 2.58
N ALA A 170 12.36 8.49 1.57
CA ALA A 170 12.69 8.74 0.17
C ALA A 170 12.27 10.16 -0.25
N GLU A 171 11.08 10.61 0.15
CA GLU A 171 10.59 11.96 -0.14
C GLU A 171 11.49 13.04 0.49
N ALA A 172 11.85 12.89 1.76
CA ALA A 172 12.74 13.83 2.45
C ALA A 172 14.11 13.92 1.77
N LEU A 173 14.68 12.79 1.38
CA LEU A 173 15.96 12.71 0.67
C LEU A 173 15.88 13.34 -0.73
N CYS A 174 14.79 13.12 -1.48
CA CYS A 174 14.57 13.80 -2.77
C CYS A 174 14.51 15.32 -2.60
N ARG A 175 13.78 15.81 -1.60
CA ARG A 175 13.64 17.25 -1.33
C ARG A 175 14.95 17.91 -0.85
N LEU A 176 15.85 17.11 -0.26
CA LEU A 176 17.20 17.52 0.13
C LEU A 176 18.23 17.33 -0.99
N ASN A 177 17.83 16.93 -2.20
CA ASN A 177 18.69 16.62 -3.34
C ASN A 177 19.75 15.51 -3.06
N ARG A 178 19.44 14.61 -2.10
CA ARG A 178 20.27 13.42 -1.79
C ARG A 178 19.83 12.23 -2.64
N THR A 179 19.97 12.37 -3.96
CA THR A 179 19.36 11.45 -4.95
C THR A 179 19.79 10.00 -4.79
N SER A 180 21.07 9.72 -4.53
CA SER A 180 21.56 8.34 -4.37
C SER A 180 20.97 7.65 -3.14
N ASP A 181 20.84 8.37 -2.03
CA ASP A 181 20.22 7.83 -0.80
C ASP A 181 18.70 7.69 -0.99
N ALA A 182 18.07 8.62 -1.71
CA ALA A 182 16.66 8.59 -2.04
C ALA A 182 16.30 7.37 -2.91
N GLU A 183 17.13 7.01 -3.90
CA GLU A 183 16.94 5.82 -4.74
C GLU A 183 16.93 4.55 -3.89
N LYS A 184 17.88 4.42 -2.95
CA LYS A 184 17.95 3.26 -2.04
C LYS A 184 16.69 3.17 -1.15
N ALA A 185 16.30 4.29 -0.54
CA ALA A 185 15.11 4.35 0.30
C ALA A 185 13.83 4.05 -0.49
N LEU A 186 13.73 4.53 -1.73
CA LEU A 186 12.61 4.24 -2.62
C LEU A 186 12.55 2.76 -2.99
N LYS A 187 13.69 2.11 -3.26
CA LYS A 187 13.73 0.67 -3.56
C LYS A 187 13.17 -0.15 -2.40
N GLU A 188 13.59 0.16 -1.17
CA GLU A 188 13.07 -0.49 0.03
C GLU A 188 11.57 -0.20 0.23
N ALA A 189 11.13 1.04 -0.01
CA ALA A 189 9.72 1.43 0.11
C ALA A 189 8.83 0.67 -0.88
N VAL A 190 9.26 0.55 -2.15
CA VAL A 190 8.54 -0.19 -3.20
C VAL A 190 8.46 -1.67 -2.85
N ALA A 191 9.56 -2.28 -2.42
CA ALA A 191 9.59 -3.69 -2.03
C ALA A 191 8.64 -3.97 -0.85
N ALA A 192 8.67 -3.13 0.18
CA ALA A 192 7.77 -3.26 1.34
C ALA A 192 6.30 -3.06 0.95
N GLY A 193 5.98 -2.09 0.06
CA GLY A 193 4.63 -1.87 -0.44
C GLY A 193 4.09 -3.04 -1.27
N ILE A 194 4.91 -3.66 -2.11
CA ILE A 194 4.56 -4.86 -2.88
C ILE A 194 4.32 -6.05 -1.95
N ALA A 195 5.16 -6.24 -0.92
CA ALA A 195 4.97 -7.30 0.07
C ALA A 195 3.67 -7.13 0.86
N ASN A 196 3.31 -5.90 1.24
CA ASN A 196 2.02 -5.61 1.89
C ASN A 196 0.83 -5.89 0.95
N ALA A 197 0.92 -5.51 -0.32
CA ALA A 197 -0.10 -5.82 -1.32
C ALA A 197 -0.28 -7.34 -1.49
N GLU A 198 0.80 -8.10 -1.58
CA GLU A 198 0.74 -9.57 -1.69
C GLU A 198 0.11 -10.21 -0.48
N ARG A 199 0.42 -9.74 0.75
CA ARG A 199 -0.23 -10.23 1.98
C ARG A 199 -1.76 -10.08 1.90
N SER A 200 -2.23 -8.93 1.45
CA SER A 200 -3.66 -8.66 1.29
C SER A 200 -4.31 -9.50 0.19
N VAL A 201 -3.64 -9.65 -0.96
CA VAL A 201 -4.13 -10.50 -2.06
C VAL A 201 -4.18 -11.97 -1.66
N SER A 202 -3.18 -12.46 -0.93
CA SER A 202 -3.16 -13.84 -0.42
C SER A 202 -4.34 -14.11 0.52
N SER A 203 -4.70 -13.16 1.38
CA SER A 203 -5.92 -13.23 2.21
C SER A 203 -7.19 -13.30 1.34
N ALA A 204 -7.28 -12.44 0.32
CA ALA A 204 -8.43 -12.41 -0.60
C ALA A 204 -8.59 -13.74 -1.37
N ILE A 205 -7.50 -14.32 -1.87
CA ILE A 205 -7.51 -15.60 -2.57
C ILE A 205 -8.01 -16.70 -1.64
N THR A 206 -7.52 -16.73 -0.40
CA THR A 206 -7.95 -17.70 0.61
C THR A 206 -9.46 -17.57 0.90
N TYR A 207 -9.95 -16.35 1.08
CA TYR A 207 -11.38 -16.09 1.34
C TYR A 207 -12.26 -16.47 0.16
N MET A 208 -11.89 -16.05 -1.05
CA MET A 208 -12.70 -16.26 -2.26
C MET A 208 -12.69 -17.73 -2.74
N GLY A 209 -11.61 -18.45 -2.51
CA GLY A 209 -11.45 -19.85 -2.95
C GLY A 209 -11.77 -20.00 -4.45
N SER A 210 -12.66 -20.92 -4.79
CA SER A 210 -13.07 -21.21 -6.18
C SER A 210 -13.84 -20.06 -6.87
N LYS A 211 -14.23 -19.00 -6.13
CA LYS A 211 -14.88 -17.81 -6.70
C LYS A 211 -13.88 -16.84 -7.31
N MET A 212 -12.58 -17.01 -7.11
CA MET A 212 -11.53 -16.24 -7.74
C MET A 212 -10.70 -17.13 -8.68
N VAL A 213 -10.62 -16.75 -9.94
CA VAL A 213 -9.69 -17.37 -10.90
C VAL A 213 -8.37 -16.65 -10.81
N VAL A 214 -7.36 -17.34 -10.31
CA VAL A 214 -6.00 -16.80 -10.10
C VAL A 214 -5.15 -17.12 -11.32
N ASN A 215 -4.66 -16.09 -12.01
CA ASN A 215 -3.87 -16.20 -13.24
C ASN A 215 -2.41 -15.74 -13.06
N SER A 216 -2.09 -15.14 -11.91
CA SER A 216 -0.76 -14.56 -11.65
C SER A 216 -0.03 -15.28 -10.53
N GLU A 217 1.28 -15.30 -10.61
CA GLU A 217 2.15 -15.78 -9.54
C GLU A 217 2.20 -14.79 -8.37
N LYS A 218 2.67 -15.27 -7.21
CA LYS A 218 2.92 -14.40 -6.05
C LYS A 218 4.00 -13.37 -6.37
N MET A 219 3.77 -12.14 -5.92
CA MET A 219 4.79 -11.10 -5.96
C MET A 219 5.81 -11.35 -4.83
N THR A 220 7.02 -11.70 -5.23
CA THR A 220 8.15 -11.95 -4.33
C THR A 220 9.04 -10.72 -4.20
N GLU A 221 10.05 -10.78 -3.34
CA GLU A 221 11.09 -9.76 -3.26
C GLU A 221 11.85 -9.63 -4.61
N GLU A 222 12.07 -10.73 -5.32
CA GLU A 222 12.66 -10.71 -6.66
C GLU A 222 11.77 -9.98 -7.67
N THR A 223 10.45 -10.21 -7.61
CA THR A 223 9.47 -9.47 -8.42
C THR A 223 9.58 -7.97 -8.15
N ALA A 224 9.64 -7.57 -6.88
CA ALA A 224 9.74 -6.17 -6.48
C ALA A 224 11.07 -5.53 -6.94
N ASN A 225 12.19 -6.25 -6.79
CA ASN A 225 13.51 -5.79 -7.23
C ASN A 225 13.57 -5.63 -8.75
N THR A 226 13.08 -6.61 -9.50
CA THR A 226 13.02 -6.58 -10.96
C THR A 226 12.15 -5.43 -11.47
N TYR A 227 10.98 -5.23 -10.84
CA TYR A 227 10.12 -4.10 -11.13
C TYR A 227 10.81 -2.77 -10.86
N PHE A 228 11.45 -2.63 -9.71
CA PHE A 228 12.18 -1.41 -9.37
C PHE A 228 13.28 -1.11 -10.38
N ASP A 229 14.15 -2.06 -10.64
CA ASP A 229 15.34 -1.85 -11.48
C ASP A 229 14.95 -1.56 -12.95
N ASN A 230 13.90 -2.21 -13.47
CA ASN A 230 13.52 -2.11 -14.88
C ASN A 230 12.50 -1.00 -15.18
N GLN A 231 11.66 -0.62 -14.22
CA GLN A 231 10.55 0.31 -14.46
C GLN A 231 10.63 1.57 -13.59
N VAL A 232 10.88 1.44 -12.28
CA VAL A 232 10.86 2.58 -11.36
C VAL A 232 12.14 3.41 -11.47
N LYS A 233 13.30 2.77 -11.44
CA LYS A 233 14.61 3.45 -11.47
C LYS A 233 14.81 4.34 -12.69
N PRO A 234 14.46 3.95 -13.94
CA PRO A 234 14.56 4.84 -15.09
C PRO A 234 13.67 6.09 -14.96
N LEU A 235 12.45 5.96 -14.43
CA LEU A 235 11.53 7.07 -14.21
C LEU A 235 12.00 7.97 -13.06
N PHE A 236 12.53 7.38 -12.00
CA PHE A 236 13.17 8.09 -10.90
C PHE A 236 14.36 8.94 -11.36
N ALA A 237 15.21 8.41 -12.24
CA ALA A 237 16.34 9.15 -12.80
C ALA A 237 15.91 10.42 -13.56
N VAL A 238 14.72 10.42 -14.18
CA VAL A 238 14.18 11.60 -14.88
C VAL A 238 13.63 12.63 -13.90
N ASN A 239 12.86 12.18 -12.90
CA ASN A 239 12.28 13.07 -11.89
C ASN A 239 12.11 12.33 -10.55
N PRO A 240 13.12 12.40 -9.66
CA PRO A 240 13.14 11.64 -8.42
C PRO A 240 11.91 11.86 -7.53
N LEU A 241 11.54 13.12 -7.29
CA LEU A 241 10.41 13.42 -6.40
C LEU A 241 9.08 12.97 -7.00
N LYS A 242 8.85 13.23 -8.29
CA LYS A 242 7.61 12.84 -8.97
C LYS A 242 7.39 11.32 -8.89
N GLU A 243 8.42 10.54 -9.23
CA GLU A 243 8.29 9.09 -9.22
C GLU A 243 8.14 8.55 -7.78
N THR A 244 8.87 9.11 -6.81
CA THR A 244 8.68 8.77 -5.39
C THR A 244 7.24 8.97 -4.95
N MET A 245 6.61 10.11 -5.30
CA MET A 245 5.22 10.40 -4.92
C MET A 245 4.22 9.47 -5.61
N ILE A 246 4.47 9.10 -6.88
CA ILE A 246 3.60 8.15 -7.59
C ILE A 246 3.71 6.75 -6.98
N GLN A 247 4.92 6.29 -6.68
CA GLN A 247 5.12 4.98 -6.02
C GLN A 247 4.51 4.96 -4.61
N LYS A 248 4.61 6.06 -3.86
CA LYS A 248 3.93 6.23 -2.56
C LYS A 248 2.41 6.10 -2.72
N TYR A 249 1.81 6.79 -3.68
CA TYR A 249 0.38 6.69 -4.00
C TYR A 249 -0.04 5.25 -4.32
N LEU A 250 0.74 4.55 -5.15
CA LEU A 250 0.46 3.16 -5.52
C LEU A 250 0.64 2.19 -4.34
N ALA A 251 1.56 2.45 -3.42
CA ALA A 251 1.80 1.59 -2.27
C ALA A 251 0.76 1.76 -1.16
N LEU A 252 0.19 2.95 -1.00
CA LEU A 252 -0.87 3.23 -0.02
C LEU A 252 -2.27 2.79 -0.50
N TRP A 253 -2.39 2.36 -1.76
CA TRP A 253 -3.57 1.69 -2.25
C TRP A 253 -3.61 0.24 -1.75
N GLY A 254 -4.65 -0.11 -0.97
CA GLY A 254 -4.76 -1.45 -0.44
C GLY A 254 -5.91 -1.64 0.53
N ALA A 255 -5.97 -2.83 1.13
CA ALA A 255 -6.95 -3.20 2.16
C ALA A 255 -6.60 -2.66 3.54
N SER A 256 -5.48 -2.00 3.70
CA SER A 256 -4.91 -1.64 5.00
C SER A 256 -5.43 -0.31 5.56
N GLY A 257 -6.28 0.42 4.82
CA GLY A 257 -6.91 1.65 5.31
C GLY A 257 -5.95 2.84 5.46
N GLU A 258 -4.76 2.76 4.87
CA GLU A 258 -3.80 3.87 4.90
C GLU A 258 -4.29 5.06 4.08
N ALA A 259 -4.08 6.26 4.62
CA ALA A 259 -4.44 7.47 3.92
C ALA A 259 -3.47 7.73 2.76
N THR A 260 -4.01 7.84 1.56
CA THR A 260 -3.29 8.38 0.40
C THR A 260 -3.29 9.91 0.48
N GLU A 261 -2.13 10.51 0.60
CA GLU A 261 -1.95 11.97 0.59
C GLU A 261 -1.47 12.49 -0.76
#